data_f6fb0cfe49d88171f72d6b33e5cd6a5e
#
_entry.id   f6fb0cfe49d88171f72d6b33e5cd6a5e
#
_cell.length_a   1.000
_cell.length_b   1.000
_cell.length_c   1.000
_cell.angle_alpha   90.00
_cell.angle_beta   90.00
_cell.angle_gamma   90.00
#
_symmetry.space_group_name_H-M   'P 1'
#
loop_
_entity.id
_entity.type
_entity.pdbx_description
1 polymer ?
#
loop_
_entity_poly.entity_id
_entity_poly.type
_entity_poly.pdbx_seq_one_letter_code
_entity_poly.pdbx_strand_id
1 'polypeptide(L)'
;MITPMKAIESNNLTKEYRIGFWRRKVRILSGLNLVVHQGEIFGYLGPNGAGKTTTLKLLMGLVRPTSGEARVLGEGLGDVATKREVGFLPEQPYFYEYLTGREILNYYGQLVGLHRSDRAERVEQLAHQLQIASVLDLPLRKYSKGMLQRIGLVQALLQDPKLLLLDEPMSGLDPIGRREVRDLLLRLKEEGKTVFFSSHVIPDMEMVCDRVGILVGGRLVAQGPLDEMLETKVASIEVTISQVPREVVEELDHLVVTHPVPRGERLLLTVKDEGALTELLARLLDGKAIIHAIAPHRESLEEYFIRHVQPRDAL
;
A
#
# COMPACT_ATOMS: atom_id res chain seq x y z
N MET A 1 7.42 26.52 11.25
CA MET A 1 7.30 25.18 10.67
C MET A 1 7.21 25.33 9.17
N ILE A 2 8.11 24.72 8.41
CA ILE A 2 8.05 24.73 6.94
C ILE A 2 6.94 23.76 6.53
N THR A 3 5.91 24.25 5.87
CA THR A 3 4.85 23.37 5.31
C THR A 3 5.50 22.43 4.30
N PRO A 4 5.37 21.11 4.43
CA PRO A 4 5.98 20.17 3.50
C PRO A 4 5.44 20.41 2.09
N MET A 5 6.34 20.39 1.09
CA MET A 5 5.94 20.56 -0.31
C MET A 5 5.06 19.39 -0.74
N LYS A 6 4.03 19.68 -1.52
CA LYS A 6 3.10 18.68 -2.04
C LYS A 6 3.64 18.08 -3.34
N ALA A 7 3.72 16.75 -3.40
CA ALA A 7 4.00 16.02 -4.63
C ALA A 7 2.72 15.80 -5.45
N ILE A 8 1.60 15.54 -4.76
CA ILE A 8 0.29 15.37 -5.38
C ILE A 8 -0.73 16.17 -4.56
N GLU A 9 -1.58 16.91 -5.24
CA GLU A 9 -2.73 17.59 -4.66
C GLU A 9 -3.93 17.47 -5.58
N SER A 10 -5.08 17.06 -5.07
CA SER A 10 -6.33 17.07 -5.82
C SER A 10 -7.44 17.78 -5.06
N ASN A 11 -8.32 18.45 -5.80
CA ASN A 11 -9.45 19.18 -5.26
C ASN A 11 -10.72 18.77 -6.02
N ASN A 12 -11.64 18.10 -5.30
CA ASN A 12 -12.92 17.61 -5.83
C ASN A 12 -12.79 16.81 -7.13
N LEU A 13 -11.68 16.07 -7.30
CA LEU A 13 -11.39 15.35 -8.53
C LEU A 13 -12.42 14.25 -8.76
N THR A 14 -13.12 14.32 -9.90
CA THR A 14 -14.23 13.42 -10.23
C THR A 14 -14.01 12.80 -11.60
N LYS A 15 -14.32 11.51 -11.74
CA LYS A 15 -14.25 10.80 -13.02
C LYS A 15 -15.48 9.96 -13.25
N GLU A 16 -16.12 10.20 -14.38
CA GLU A 16 -17.22 9.41 -14.93
C GLU A 16 -16.81 8.82 -16.27
N TYR A 17 -17.21 7.58 -16.50
CA TYR A 17 -17.13 6.94 -17.82
C TYR A 17 -18.54 6.75 -18.40
N ARG A 18 -18.63 6.74 -19.73
CA ARG A 18 -19.83 6.37 -20.45
C ARG A 18 -19.66 4.96 -20.97
N ILE A 19 -20.46 4.02 -20.44
CA ILE A 19 -20.32 2.59 -20.72
C ILE A 19 -21.54 2.08 -21.49
N GLY A 20 -21.29 1.13 -22.39
CA GLY A 20 -22.31 0.45 -23.16
C GLY A 20 -22.94 1.28 -24.29
N PHE A 21 -23.79 0.62 -25.08
CA PHE A 21 -24.49 1.22 -26.23
C PHE A 21 -25.34 2.43 -25.85
N TRP A 22 -25.98 2.39 -24.68
CA TRP A 22 -26.83 3.45 -24.12
C TRP A 22 -26.04 4.56 -23.41
N ARG A 23 -24.69 4.57 -23.50
CA ARG A 23 -23.82 5.57 -22.87
C ARG A 23 -24.15 5.84 -21.40
N ARG A 24 -24.51 4.80 -20.64
CA ARG A 24 -24.80 4.94 -19.20
C ARG A 24 -23.59 5.53 -18.51
N LYS A 25 -23.80 6.61 -17.74
CA LYS A 25 -22.76 7.22 -16.92
C LYS A 25 -22.47 6.34 -15.70
N VAL A 26 -21.22 5.97 -15.52
CA VAL A 26 -20.73 5.28 -14.34
C VAL A 26 -19.67 6.15 -13.70
N ARG A 27 -19.93 6.58 -12.47
CA ARG A 27 -18.99 7.39 -11.69
C ARG A 27 -18.02 6.47 -11.00
N ILE A 28 -16.73 6.63 -11.26
CA ILE A 28 -15.65 5.85 -10.69
C ILE A 28 -14.97 6.60 -9.54
N LEU A 29 -14.84 7.92 -9.65
CA LEU A 29 -14.32 8.79 -8.58
C LEU A 29 -15.30 9.93 -8.34
N SER A 30 -15.51 10.26 -7.07
CA SER A 30 -16.47 11.26 -6.63
C SER A 30 -15.85 12.24 -5.64
N GLY A 31 -15.38 13.39 -6.12
CA GLY A 31 -14.89 14.47 -5.27
C GLY A 31 -13.63 14.11 -4.48
N LEU A 32 -12.64 13.49 -5.12
CA LEU A 32 -11.41 13.06 -4.47
C LEU A 32 -10.58 14.28 -4.05
N ASN A 33 -10.29 14.41 -2.75
CA ASN A 33 -9.40 15.40 -2.16
C ASN A 33 -8.20 14.66 -1.56
N LEU A 34 -7.09 14.61 -2.29
CA LEU A 34 -5.89 13.84 -1.95
C LEU A 34 -4.70 14.79 -1.81
N VAL A 35 -3.89 14.58 -0.77
CA VAL A 35 -2.63 15.28 -0.55
C VAL A 35 -1.53 14.28 -0.25
N VAL A 36 -0.46 14.30 -1.07
CA VAL A 36 0.77 13.54 -0.88
C VAL A 36 1.93 14.52 -0.79
N HIS A 37 2.79 14.36 0.21
CA HIS A 37 3.96 15.21 0.42
C HIS A 37 5.19 14.68 -0.32
N GLN A 38 6.13 15.57 -0.62
CA GLN A 38 7.41 15.14 -1.20
C GLN A 38 8.25 14.36 -0.20
N GLY A 39 8.91 13.30 -0.68
CA GLY A 39 9.80 12.47 0.12
C GLY A 39 9.11 11.43 1.00
N GLU A 40 7.76 11.27 0.90
CA GLU A 40 7.03 10.24 1.64
C GLU A 40 6.71 9.01 0.77
N ILE A 41 6.49 7.88 1.42
CA ILE A 41 5.81 6.73 0.82
C ILE A 41 4.34 6.82 1.21
N PHE A 42 3.48 7.04 0.23
CA PHE A 42 2.04 7.14 0.41
C PHE A 42 1.34 5.89 -0.15
N GLY A 43 0.66 5.16 0.71
CA GLY A 43 -0.15 3.99 0.37
C GLY A 43 -1.58 4.38 -0.01
N TYR A 44 -2.08 3.88 -1.15
CA TYR A 44 -3.44 4.11 -1.61
C TYR A 44 -4.24 2.81 -1.56
N LEU A 45 -4.90 2.58 -0.43
CA LEU A 45 -5.60 1.36 -0.08
C LEU A 45 -7.04 1.38 -0.58
N GLY A 46 -7.52 0.24 -1.05
CA GLY A 46 -8.94 0.07 -1.39
C GLY A 46 -9.23 -1.26 -2.07
N PRO A 47 -10.48 -1.73 -2.05
CA PRO A 47 -10.88 -2.95 -2.72
C PRO A 47 -10.75 -2.84 -4.25
N ASN A 48 -10.84 -3.98 -4.93
CA ASN A 48 -10.87 -3.99 -6.38
C ASN A 48 -12.11 -3.23 -6.89
N GLY A 49 -11.92 -2.39 -7.92
CA GLY A 49 -12.97 -1.52 -8.44
C GLY A 49 -13.20 -0.23 -7.65
N ALA A 50 -12.49 0.05 -6.55
CA ALA A 50 -12.64 1.29 -5.80
C ALA A 50 -12.25 2.56 -6.56
N GLY A 51 -11.46 2.44 -7.65
CA GLY A 51 -11.01 3.57 -8.46
C GLY A 51 -9.50 3.85 -8.39
N LYS A 52 -8.71 3.00 -7.74
CA LYS A 52 -7.25 3.18 -7.56
C LYS A 52 -6.53 3.41 -8.89
N THR A 53 -6.63 2.47 -9.82
CA THR A 53 -6.04 2.59 -11.17
C THR A 53 -6.53 3.82 -11.93
N THR A 54 -7.81 4.21 -11.75
CA THR A 54 -8.36 5.41 -12.39
C THR A 54 -7.71 6.68 -11.83
N THR A 55 -7.46 6.73 -10.52
CA THR A 55 -6.74 7.83 -9.88
C THR A 55 -5.33 7.96 -10.46
N LEU A 56 -4.56 6.86 -10.52
CA LEU A 56 -3.22 6.85 -11.11
C LEU A 56 -3.22 7.32 -12.57
N LYS A 57 -4.18 6.85 -13.38
CA LYS A 57 -4.32 7.28 -14.78
C LYS A 57 -4.65 8.77 -14.91
N LEU A 58 -5.44 9.34 -14.00
CA LEU A 58 -5.70 10.78 -13.94
C LEU A 58 -4.43 11.56 -13.60
N LEU A 59 -3.70 11.15 -12.56
CA LEU A 59 -2.45 11.77 -12.13
C LEU A 59 -1.39 11.75 -13.23
N MET A 60 -1.30 10.66 -13.99
CA MET A 60 -0.44 10.56 -15.19
C MET A 60 -0.95 11.37 -16.39
N GLY A 61 -2.16 11.95 -16.31
CA GLY A 61 -2.76 12.63 -17.46
C GLY A 61 -3.11 11.71 -18.64
N LEU A 62 -3.23 10.39 -18.38
CA LEU A 62 -3.65 9.40 -19.37
C LEU A 62 -5.16 9.46 -19.66
N VAL A 63 -5.93 9.94 -18.69
CA VAL A 63 -7.35 10.24 -18.84
C VAL A 63 -7.65 11.62 -18.25
N ARG A 64 -8.64 12.31 -18.82
CA ARG A 64 -9.06 13.64 -18.34
C ARG A 64 -10.09 13.50 -17.22
N PRO A 65 -10.06 14.35 -16.18
CA PRO A 65 -11.12 14.40 -15.19
C PRO A 65 -12.46 14.84 -15.82
N THR A 66 -13.56 14.47 -15.19
CA THR A 66 -14.89 14.96 -15.55
C THR A 66 -15.15 16.31 -14.91
N SER A 67 -14.69 16.51 -13.68
CA SER A 67 -14.68 17.78 -12.95
C SER A 67 -13.62 17.73 -11.83
N GLY A 68 -13.36 18.90 -11.22
CA GLY A 68 -12.30 19.07 -10.25
C GLY A 68 -10.92 19.17 -10.91
N GLU A 69 -9.90 19.34 -10.12
CA GLU A 69 -8.53 19.55 -10.57
C GLU A 69 -7.53 18.75 -9.74
N ALA A 70 -6.34 18.53 -10.29
CA ALA A 70 -5.21 18.01 -9.53
C ALA A 70 -3.90 18.58 -10.07
N ARG A 71 -2.90 18.60 -9.21
CA ARG A 71 -1.52 18.99 -9.51
C ARG A 71 -0.58 17.85 -9.14
N VAL A 72 0.44 17.67 -9.96
CA VAL A 72 1.53 16.71 -9.75
C VAL A 72 2.83 17.50 -9.80
N LEU A 73 3.65 17.41 -8.75
CA LEU A 73 4.87 18.20 -8.57
C LEU A 73 4.67 19.72 -8.77
N GLY A 74 3.48 20.22 -8.39
CA GLY A 74 3.09 21.63 -8.51
C GLY A 74 2.41 22.00 -9.83
N GLU A 75 2.50 21.16 -10.86
CA GLU A 75 1.98 21.42 -12.20
C GLU A 75 0.63 20.74 -12.46
N GLY A 76 -0.13 21.28 -13.42
CA GLY A 76 -1.42 20.71 -13.80
C GLY A 76 -1.31 19.34 -14.48
N LEU A 77 -2.39 18.55 -14.42
CA LEU A 77 -2.44 17.22 -15.03
C LEU A 77 -2.10 17.26 -16.53
N GLY A 78 -1.19 16.39 -16.94
CA GLY A 78 -0.81 16.21 -18.34
C GLY A 78 0.35 17.09 -18.80
N ASP A 79 0.94 17.92 -17.93
CA ASP A 79 2.15 18.66 -18.25
C ASP A 79 3.28 17.71 -18.69
N VAL A 80 3.92 18.03 -19.82
CA VAL A 80 4.92 17.14 -20.45
C VAL A 80 6.25 17.18 -19.71
N ALA A 81 6.62 18.34 -19.16
CA ALA A 81 7.88 18.45 -18.40
C ALA A 81 7.79 17.67 -17.11
N THR A 82 6.68 17.77 -16.40
CA THR A 82 6.39 17.00 -15.18
C THR A 82 6.43 15.50 -15.42
N LYS A 83 5.92 15.02 -16.56
CA LYS A 83 5.95 13.57 -16.90
C LYS A 83 7.36 12.99 -16.96
N ARG A 84 8.38 13.79 -17.25
CA ARG A 84 9.77 13.34 -17.24
C ARG A 84 10.30 13.10 -15.82
N GLU A 85 9.65 13.67 -14.83
CA GLU A 85 10.00 13.52 -13.42
C GLU A 85 9.13 12.48 -12.69
N VAL A 86 8.24 11.80 -13.43
CA VAL A 86 7.31 10.80 -12.88
C VAL A 86 7.56 9.44 -13.50
N GLY A 87 7.92 8.46 -12.67
CA GLY A 87 7.96 7.05 -13.05
C GLY A 87 6.59 6.42 -12.86
N PHE A 88 6.15 5.60 -13.82
CA PHE A 88 4.84 4.96 -13.77
C PHE A 88 4.93 3.46 -14.01
N LEU A 89 4.34 2.68 -13.10
CA LEU A 89 4.12 1.25 -13.24
C LEU A 89 2.61 0.99 -13.24
N PRO A 90 2.02 0.51 -14.35
CA PRO A 90 0.63 0.05 -14.36
C PRO A 90 0.50 -1.32 -13.69
N GLU A 91 -0.71 -1.69 -13.22
CA GLU A 91 -1.00 -2.99 -12.61
C GLU A 91 -0.57 -4.18 -13.48
N GLN A 92 -0.75 -4.06 -14.80
CA GLN A 92 -0.32 -5.03 -15.78
C GLN A 92 0.55 -4.32 -16.82
N PRO A 93 1.88 -4.39 -16.69
CA PRO A 93 2.79 -3.86 -17.70
C PRO A 93 2.60 -4.62 -19.01
N TYR A 94 2.33 -3.93 -20.10
CA TYR A 94 2.21 -4.53 -21.41
C TYR A 94 3.47 -4.27 -22.23
N PHE A 95 4.16 -5.35 -22.56
CA PHE A 95 5.40 -5.30 -23.32
C PHE A 95 5.29 -6.07 -24.63
N TYR A 96 6.16 -5.75 -25.57
CA TYR A 96 6.31 -6.55 -26.81
C TYR A 96 6.99 -7.88 -26.46
N GLU A 97 6.22 -8.95 -26.42
CA GLU A 97 6.63 -10.26 -25.89
C GLU A 97 7.80 -10.92 -26.67
N TYR A 98 8.04 -10.52 -27.92
CA TYR A 98 9.14 -11.01 -28.76
C TYR A 98 10.47 -10.31 -28.48
N LEU A 99 10.46 -9.15 -27.82
CA LEU A 99 11.68 -8.46 -27.40
C LEU A 99 12.25 -9.10 -26.15
N THR A 100 13.58 -8.99 -26.01
CA THR A 100 14.27 -9.33 -24.76
C THR A 100 14.05 -8.22 -23.71
N GLY A 101 14.29 -8.55 -22.42
CA GLY A 101 14.28 -7.53 -21.35
C GLY A 101 15.22 -6.38 -21.62
N ARG A 102 16.42 -6.68 -22.15
CA ARG A 102 17.43 -5.70 -22.52
C ARG A 102 16.96 -4.78 -23.66
N GLU A 103 16.37 -5.35 -24.70
CA GLU A 103 15.87 -4.57 -25.84
C GLU A 103 14.74 -3.64 -25.44
N ILE A 104 13.77 -4.10 -24.66
CA ILE A 104 12.64 -3.28 -24.23
C ILE A 104 13.10 -2.14 -23.30
N LEU A 105 14.00 -2.41 -22.35
CA LEU A 105 14.54 -1.38 -21.46
C LEU A 105 15.38 -0.36 -22.21
N ASN A 106 16.18 -0.81 -23.18
CA ASN A 106 16.90 0.09 -24.08
C ASN A 106 15.96 0.96 -24.91
N TYR A 107 14.87 0.39 -25.42
CA TYR A 107 13.84 1.13 -26.15
C TYR A 107 13.22 2.23 -25.28
N TYR A 108 12.76 1.91 -24.07
CA TYR A 108 12.21 2.91 -23.17
C TYR A 108 13.22 3.95 -22.73
N GLY A 109 14.46 3.55 -22.42
CA GLY A 109 15.52 4.49 -22.09
C GLY A 109 15.83 5.47 -23.23
N GLN A 110 15.68 5.03 -24.49
CA GLN A 110 15.80 5.91 -25.64
C GLN A 110 14.61 6.88 -25.76
N LEU A 111 13.39 6.41 -25.48
CA LEU A 111 12.19 7.26 -25.50
C LEU A 111 12.24 8.39 -24.46
N VAL A 112 12.83 8.13 -23.29
CA VAL A 112 13.02 9.15 -22.25
C VAL A 112 14.28 10.01 -22.45
N GLY A 113 15.03 9.79 -23.53
CA GLY A 113 16.16 10.63 -23.94
C GLY A 113 17.49 10.30 -23.29
N LEU A 114 17.68 9.12 -22.70
CA LEU A 114 18.96 8.69 -22.15
C LEU A 114 19.98 8.44 -23.26
N HIS A 115 21.20 8.95 -23.10
CA HIS A 115 22.32 8.65 -24.00
C HIS A 115 22.67 7.16 -23.97
N ARG A 116 23.27 6.66 -25.04
CA ARG A 116 23.51 5.21 -25.20
C ARG A 116 24.38 4.63 -24.08
N SER A 117 25.45 5.34 -23.66
CA SER A 117 26.33 4.91 -22.57
C SER A 117 25.58 4.82 -21.25
N ASP A 118 24.94 5.92 -20.87
CA ASP A 118 24.26 6.08 -19.58
C ASP A 118 23.07 5.12 -19.46
N ARG A 119 22.37 4.89 -20.58
CA ARG A 119 21.27 3.94 -20.67
C ARG A 119 21.71 2.52 -20.40
N ALA A 120 22.83 2.07 -21.01
CA ALA A 120 23.34 0.72 -20.82
C ALA A 120 23.73 0.49 -19.35
N GLU A 121 24.45 1.42 -18.76
CA GLU A 121 24.85 1.38 -17.36
C GLU A 121 23.62 1.39 -16.43
N ARG A 122 22.68 2.30 -16.67
CA ARG A 122 21.46 2.44 -15.84
C ARG A 122 20.59 1.17 -15.90
N VAL A 123 20.45 0.58 -17.08
CA VAL A 123 19.69 -0.69 -17.25
C VAL A 123 20.33 -1.82 -16.44
N GLU A 124 21.67 -2.00 -16.55
CA GLU A 124 22.36 -3.04 -15.78
C GLU A 124 22.24 -2.79 -14.27
N GLN A 125 22.49 -1.57 -13.82
CA GLN A 125 22.40 -1.20 -12.41
C GLN A 125 21.02 -1.52 -11.83
N LEU A 126 19.95 -1.06 -12.48
CA LEU A 126 18.58 -1.29 -12.02
C LEU A 126 18.17 -2.76 -12.13
N ALA A 127 18.62 -3.47 -13.18
CA ALA A 127 18.36 -4.89 -13.32
C ALA A 127 19.03 -5.72 -12.23
N HIS A 128 20.22 -5.36 -11.79
CA HIS A 128 20.87 -5.97 -10.64
C HIS A 128 20.13 -5.67 -9.33
N GLN A 129 19.73 -4.42 -9.10
CA GLN A 129 18.96 -4.03 -7.91
C GLN A 129 17.65 -4.80 -7.78
N LEU A 130 17.00 -5.10 -8.91
CA LEU A 130 15.72 -5.83 -8.98
C LEU A 130 15.90 -7.31 -9.30
N GLN A 131 17.12 -7.85 -9.23
CA GLN A 131 17.45 -9.27 -9.42
C GLN A 131 16.88 -9.88 -10.71
N ILE A 132 16.91 -9.11 -11.80
CA ILE A 132 16.44 -9.52 -13.13
C ILE A 132 17.58 -9.57 -14.17
N ALA A 133 18.81 -9.21 -13.78
CA ALA A 133 19.96 -9.11 -14.69
C ALA A 133 20.26 -10.40 -15.44
N SER A 134 20.17 -11.55 -14.76
CA SER A 134 20.51 -12.86 -15.35
C SER A 134 19.58 -13.31 -16.49
N VAL A 135 18.41 -12.69 -16.64
CA VAL A 135 17.39 -13.07 -17.63
C VAL A 135 17.14 -11.97 -18.67
N LEU A 136 17.86 -10.85 -18.62
CA LEU A 136 17.65 -9.71 -19.53
C LEU A 136 17.72 -10.09 -21.02
N ASP A 137 18.51 -11.09 -21.37
CA ASP A 137 18.69 -11.51 -22.76
C ASP A 137 17.69 -12.57 -23.22
N LEU A 138 16.75 -12.96 -22.35
CA LEU A 138 15.63 -13.84 -22.72
C LEU A 138 14.46 -13.02 -23.27
N PRO A 139 13.71 -13.56 -24.27
CA PRO A 139 12.46 -12.94 -24.74
C PRO A 139 11.41 -12.84 -23.63
N LEU A 140 10.68 -11.71 -23.57
CA LEU A 140 9.71 -11.43 -22.51
C LEU A 140 8.56 -12.44 -22.44
N ARG A 141 8.22 -13.12 -23.54
CA ARG A 141 7.26 -14.24 -23.53
C ARG A 141 7.65 -15.42 -22.63
N LYS A 142 8.93 -15.49 -22.23
CA LYS A 142 9.44 -16.52 -21.30
C LYS A 142 9.45 -16.05 -19.85
N TYR A 143 9.06 -14.80 -19.60
CA TYR A 143 9.07 -14.23 -18.25
C TYR A 143 7.84 -14.65 -17.47
N SER A 144 8.03 -14.94 -16.18
CA SER A 144 6.94 -15.06 -15.23
C SER A 144 6.28 -13.70 -14.98
N LYS A 145 5.08 -13.69 -14.39
CA LYS A 145 4.40 -12.45 -14.00
C LYS A 145 5.29 -11.59 -13.10
N GLY A 146 5.99 -12.21 -12.13
CA GLY A 146 6.91 -11.50 -11.25
C GLY A 146 8.12 -10.90 -11.98
N MET A 147 8.67 -11.59 -12.98
CA MET A 147 9.75 -11.06 -13.82
C MET A 147 9.28 -9.86 -14.66
N LEU A 148 8.08 -9.92 -15.23
CA LEU A 148 7.48 -8.79 -15.96
C LEU A 148 7.23 -7.58 -15.03
N GLN A 149 6.83 -7.82 -13.79
CA GLN A 149 6.65 -6.78 -12.77
C GLN A 149 7.98 -6.08 -12.47
N ARG A 150 9.07 -6.85 -12.30
CA ARG A 150 10.42 -6.30 -12.08
C ARG A 150 10.92 -5.48 -13.27
N ILE A 151 10.69 -5.94 -14.51
CA ILE A 151 10.99 -5.14 -15.72
C ILE A 151 10.20 -3.83 -15.73
N GLY A 152 8.93 -3.87 -15.33
CA GLY A 152 8.10 -2.66 -15.21
C GLY A 152 8.64 -1.67 -14.16
N LEU A 153 9.15 -2.17 -13.03
CA LEU A 153 9.82 -1.34 -12.02
C LEU A 153 11.13 -0.73 -12.57
N VAL A 154 11.96 -1.53 -13.26
CA VAL A 154 13.16 -1.00 -13.94
C VAL A 154 12.77 0.12 -14.90
N GLN A 155 11.74 -0.12 -15.75
CA GLN A 155 11.25 0.90 -16.69
C GLN A 155 10.82 2.18 -15.98
N ALA A 156 10.07 2.07 -14.88
CA ALA A 156 9.60 3.24 -14.12
C ALA A 156 10.75 4.05 -13.49
N LEU A 157 11.89 3.40 -13.22
CA LEU A 157 13.08 4.01 -12.59
C LEU A 157 14.13 4.51 -13.58
N LEU A 158 14.02 4.21 -14.89
CA LEU A 158 15.05 4.53 -15.90
C LEU A 158 15.45 6.01 -15.90
N GLN A 159 14.48 6.91 -15.83
CA GLN A 159 14.69 8.36 -15.91
C GLN A 159 15.02 9.04 -14.58
N ASP A 160 15.27 8.24 -13.52
CA ASP A 160 15.54 8.75 -12.18
C ASP A 160 14.46 9.71 -11.64
N PRO A 161 13.19 9.29 -11.61
CA PRO A 161 12.06 10.18 -11.32
C PRO A 161 12.09 10.73 -9.88
N LYS A 162 11.48 11.90 -9.66
CA LYS A 162 11.23 12.46 -8.33
C LYS A 162 10.00 11.84 -7.67
N LEU A 163 9.04 11.40 -8.48
CA LEU A 163 7.78 10.78 -8.04
C LEU A 163 7.56 9.46 -8.77
N LEU A 164 7.24 8.43 -8.02
CA LEU A 164 6.81 7.13 -8.55
C LEU A 164 5.32 6.94 -8.32
N LEU A 165 4.59 6.61 -9.38
CA LEU A 165 3.19 6.22 -9.36
C LEU A 165 3.10 4.73 -9.71
N LEU A 166 2.83 3.87 -8.73
CA LEU A 166 2.91 2.43 -8.87
C LEU A 166 1.53 1.79 -8.60
N ASP A 167 0.98 1.12 -9.61
CA ASP A 167 -0.30 0.42 -9.48
C ASP A 167 -0.07 -1.05 -9.13
N GLU A 168 -0.37 -1.44 -7.88
CA GLU A 168 -0.20 -2.79 -7.35
C GLU A 168 1.22 -3.36 -7.56
N PRO A 169 2.31 -2.67 -7.13
CA PRO A 169 3.69 -3.02 -7.50
C PRO A 169 4.14 -4.39 -7.00
N MET A 170 3.50 -4.94 -5.98
CA MET A 170 3.82 -6.24 -5.38
C MET A 170 2.91 -7.37 -5.87
N SER A 171 1.98 -7.08 -6.80
CA SER A 171 1.05 -8.08 -7.34
C SER A 171 1.79 -9.16 -8.13
N GLY A 172 1.47 -10.43 -7.82
CA GLY A 172 2.04 -11.60 -8.53
C GLY A 172 3.47 -11.93 -8.15
N LEU A 173 4.03 -11.28 -7.13
CA LEU A 173 5.30 -11.64 -6.54
C LEU A 173 5.11 -12.66 -5.41
N ASP A 174 6.10 -13.54 -5.27
CA ASP A 174 6.25 -14.41 -4.10
C ASP A 174 6.65 -13.59 -2.84
N PRO A 175 6.65 -14.17 -1.64
CA PRO A 175 7.00 -13.46 -0.42
C PRO A 175 8.39 -12.81 -0.44
N ILE A 176 9.37 -13.45 -1.10
CA ILE A 176 10.74 -12.92 -1.25
C ILE A 176 10.71 -11.69 -2.17
N GLY A 177 10.08 -11.80 -3.33
CA GLY A 177 9.96 -10.69 -4.27
C GLY A 177 9.19 -9.49 -3.70
N ARG A 178 8.16 -9.72 -2.87
CA ARG A 178 7.45 -8.63 -2.15
C ARG A 178 8.40 -7.91 -1.20
N ARG A 179 9.20 -8.65 -0.43
CA ARG A 179 10.20 -8.07 0.47
C ARG A 179 11.20 -7.20 -0.29
N GLU A 180 11.72 -7.69 -1.42
CA GLU A 180 12.68 -6.95 -2.24
C GLU A 180 12.10 -5.64 -2.79
N VAL A 181 10.83 -5.66 -3.21
CA VAL A 181 10.15 -4.44 -3.65
C VAL A 181 9.95 -3.48 -2.47
N ARG A 182 9.57 -3.96 -1.28
CA ARG A 182 9.49 -3.10 -0.08
C ARG A 182 10.83 -2.44 0.24
N ASP A 183 11.90 -3.23 0.25
CA ASP A 183 13.26 -2.74 0.51
C ASP A 183 13.69 -1.71 -0.56
N LEU A 184 13.27 -1.89 -1.81
CA LEU A 184 13.46 -0.90 -2.88
C LEU A 184 12.72 0.41 -2.58
N LEU A 185 11.43 0.35 -2.20
CA LEU A 185 10.64 1.55 -1.90
C LEU A 185 11.24 2.35 -0.74
N LEU A 186 11.70 1.67 0.31
CA LEU A 186 12.37 2.30 1.44
C LEU A 186 13.66 3.01 1.02
N ARG A 187 14.50 2.36 0.22
CA ARG A 187 15.73 3.01 -0.32
C ARG A 187 15.41 4.22 -1.18
N LEU A 188 14.41 4.14 -2.05
CA LEU A 188 14.00 5.28 -2.89
C LEU A 188 13.54 6.47 -2.04
N LYS A 189 12.86 6.22 -0.93
CA LYS A 189 12.52 7.26 0.05
C LYS A 189 13.76 7.86 0.70
N GLU A 190 14.73 7.04 1.12
CA GLU A 190 16.01 7.50 1.68
C GLU A 190 16.78 8.39 0.69
N GLU A 191 16.66 8.12 -0.61
CA GLU A 191 17.17 8.95 -1.71
C GLU A 191 16.34 10.24 -1.93
N GLY A 192 15.32 10.50 -1.13
CA GLY A 192 14.46 11.68 -1.20
C GLY A 192 13.38 11.62 -2.27
N LYS A 193 13.13 10.46 -2.86
CA LYS A 193 12.06 10.27 -3.84
C LYS A 193 10.70 10.13 -3.15
N THR A 194 9.65 10.55 -3.84
CA THR A 194 8.27 10.35 -3.40
C THR A 194 7.71 9.09 -4.05
N VAL A 195 7.05 8.25 -3.27
CA VAL A 195 6.39 7.04 -3.78
C VAL A 195 4.91 7.09 -3.46
N PHE A 196 4.08 6.99 -4.48
CA PHE A 196 2.64 6.77 -4.36
C PHE A 196 2.31 5.41 -4.96
N PHE A 197 1.83 4.48 -4.16
CA PHE A 197 1.47 3.18 -4.69
C PHE A 197 0.08 2.72 -4.23
N SER A 198 -0.63 2.04 -5.13
CA SER A 198 -1.89 1.39 -4.81
C SER A 198 -1.66 -0.03 -4.33
N SER A 199 -2.46 -0.49 -3.38
CA SER A 199 -2.58 -1.89 -3.02
C SER A 199 -3.96 -2.20 -2.42
N HIS A 200 -4.32 -3.48 -2.43
CA HIS A 200 -5.42 -4.04 -1.66
C HIS A 200 -4.90 -4.93 -0.51
N VAL A 201 -3.57 -5.04 -0.36
CA VAL A 201 -2.89 -5.87 0.64
C VAL A 201 -2.40 -4.98 1.77
N ILE A 202 -3.09 -5.04 2.90
CA ILE A 202 -2.87 -4.18 4.06
C ILE A 202 -1.49 -4.37 4.69
N PRO A 203 -1.00 -5.61 4.93
CA PRO A 203 0.33 -5.82 5.51
C PRO A 203 1.48 -5.20 4.71
N ASP A 204 1.36 -5.14 3.38
CA ASP A 204 2.39 -4.49 2.56
C ASP A 204 2.45 -2.98 2.80
N MET A 205 1.30 -2.35 3.12
CA MET A 205 1.24 -0.93 3.45
C MET A 205 1.77 -0.61 4.84
N GLU A 206 1.39 -1.42 5.84
CA GLU A 206 1.84 -1.26 7.22
C GLU A 206 3.36 -1.31 7.37
N MET A 207 4.04 -2.03 6.46
CA MET A 207 5.50 -2.20 6.52
C MET A 207 6.31 -1.04 5.92
N VAL A 208 5.73 -0.22 5.03
CA VAL A 208 6.53 0.75 4.27
C VAL A 208 5.95 2.16 4.20
N CYS A 209 4.63 2.33 4.42
CA CYS A 209 4.00 3.63 4.24
C CYS A 209 4.22 4.57 5.43
N ASP A 210 4.45 5.84 5.14
CA ASP A 210 4.40 6.93 6.12
C ASP A 210 2.96 7.37 6.36
N ARG A 211 2.21 7.46 5.25
CA ARG A 211 0.81 7.87 5.24
C ARG A 211 0.02 6.99 4.30
N VAL A 212 -1.25 6.85 4.59
CA VAL A 212 -2.18 6.08 3.76
C VAL A 212 -3.43 6.89 3.45
N GLY A 213 -4.04 6.55 2.32
CA GLY A 213 -5.36 7.02 1.92
C GLY A 213 -6.26 5.83 1.61
N ILE A 214 -7.46 5.79 2.18
CA ILE A 214 -8.41 4.69 2.03
C ILE A 214 -9.50 5.10 1.05
N LEU A 215 -9.57 4.39 -0.08
CA LEU A 215 -10.55 4.63 -1.14
C LEU A 215 -11.65 3.56 -1.12
N VAL A 216 -12.90 3.99 -1.01
CA VAL A 216 -14.08 3.11 -1.03
C VAL A 216 -15.15 3.70 -1.95
N GLY A 217 -15.63 2.92 -2.89
CA GLY A 217 -16.68 3.36 -3.82
C GLY A 217 -16.38 4.67 -4.55
N GLY A 218 -15.11 4.92 -4.87
CA GLY A 218 -14.65 6.13 -5.56
C GLY A 218 -14.53 7.37 -4.66
N ARG A 219 -14.58 7.23 -3.35
CA ARG A 219 -14.42 8.31 -2.36
C ARG A 219 -13.26 8.00 -1.42
N LEU A 220 -12.47 9.00 -1.11
CA LEU A 220 -11.46 8.92 -0.06
C LEU A 220 -12.17 9.05 1.28
N VAL A 221 -12.22 7.95 2.04
CA VAL A 221 -12.93 7.89 3.33
C VAL A 221 -12.03 8.29 4.49
N ALA A 222 -10.72 8.08 4.35
CA ALA A 222 -9.72 8.51 5.31
C ALA A 222 -8.38 8.78 4.62
N GLN A 223 -7.57 9.69 5.15
CA GLN A 223 -6.15 9.85 4.83
C GLN A 223 -5.41 10.45 6.03
N GLY A 224 -4.20 9.97 6.28
CA GLY A 224 -3.37 10.46 7.38
C GLY A 224 -2.10 9.66 7.57
N PRO A 225 -1.27 10.03 8.56
CA PRO A 225 -0.14 9.24 9.01
C PRO A 225 -0.59 7.83 9.39
N LEU A 226 0.19 6.83 8.98
CA LEU A 226 -0.12 5.44 9.27
C LEU A 226 -0.14 5.20 10.79
N ASP A 227 0.85 5.72 11.51
CA ASP A 227 0.97 5.57 12.96
C ASP A 227 -0.28 6.13 13.68
N GLU A 228 -0.78 7.29 13.27
CA GLU A 228 -2.00 7.89 13.86
C GLU A 228 -3.25 7.04 13.60
N MET A 229 -3.30 6.34 12.46
CA MET A 229 -4.42 5.43 12.14
C MET A 229 -4.35 4.13 12.94
N LEU A 230 -3.12 3.67 13.28
CA LEU A 230 -2.86 2.47 14.08
C LEU A 230 -2.78 2.75 15.59
N GLU A 231 -2.50 3.99 16.00
CA GLU A 231 -2.38 4.40 17.41
C GLU A 231 -3.71 4.54 18.13
N THR A 232 -4.83 4.44 17.44
CA THR A 232 -6.14 4.52 18.08
C THR A 232 -6.32 3.36 19.07
N LYS A 233 -5.91 3.61 20.32
CA LYS A 233 -6.12 2.82 21.54
C LYS A 233 -5.75 1.34 21.41
N VAL A 234 -4.99 0.86 22.37
CA VAL A 234 -4.93 -0.58 22.66
C VAL A 234 -6.38 -1.07 22.69
N ALA A 235 -6.80 -1.73 21.59
CA ALA A 235 -8.18 -2.15 21.43
C ALA A 235 -8.50 -3.24 22.44
N SER A 236 -7.48 -4.03 22.81
CA SER A 236 -7.53 -5.08 23.81
C SER A 236 -6.12 -5.58 24.09
N ILE A 237 -5.97 -6.36 25.16
CA ILE A 237 -4.69 -7.01 25.51
C ILE A 237 -4.91 -8.50 25.55
N GLU A 238 -4.15 -9.24 24.76
CA GLU A 238 -4.17 -10.70 24.75
C GLU A 238 -3.21 -11.26 25.78
N VAL A 239 -3.70 -12.15 26.63
CA VAL A 239 -2.92 -12.84 27.65
C VAL A 239 -3.00 -14.35 27.41
N THR A 240 -1.86 -14.96 27.12
CA THR A 240 -1.78 -16.42 26.95
C THR A 240 -1.32 -17.07 28.24
N ILE A 241 -2.14 -17.97 28.78
CA ILE A 241 -1.92 -18.62 30.07
C ILE A 241 -2.06 -20.15 29.99
N SER A 242 -1.56 -20.85 31.00
CA SER A 242 -1.78 -22.29 31.20
C SER A 242 -1.86 -22.62 32.69
N GLN A 243 -2.30 -23.85 33.00
CA GLN A 243 -2.42 -24.37 34.35
C GLN A 243 -3.36 -23.55 35.24
N VAL A 244 -4.49 -23.09 34.68
CA VAL A 244 -5.49 -22.32 35.41
C VAL A 244 -6.62 -23.23 35.88
N PRO A 245 -6.98 -23.25 37.19
CA PRO A 245 -8.16 -23.91 37.68
C PRO A 245 -9.44 -23.39 37.00
N ARG A 246 -10.42 -24.26 36.71
CA ARG A 246 -11.67 -23.85 36.04
C ARG A 246 -12.43 -22.81 36.84
N GLU A 247 -12.39 -22.90 38.17
CA GLU A 247 -13.02 -21.95 39.08
C GLU A 247 -12.51 -20.51 38.88
N VAL A 248 -11.20 -20.35 38.65
CA VAL A 248 -10.55 -19.07 38.41
C VAL A 248 -10.98 -18.52 37.04
N VAL A 249 -11.13 -19.38 36.02
CA VAL A 249 -11.57 -18.94 34.68
C VAL A 249 -13.00 -18.37 34.71
N GLU A 250 -13.90 -18.98 35.47
CA GLU A 250 -15.28 -18.52 35.63
C GLU A 250 -15.37 -17.16 36.36
N GLU A 251 -14.49 -16.93 37.33
CA GLU A 251 -14.40 -15.63 38.04
C GLU A 251 -13.84 -14.50 37.14
N LEU A 252 -13.11 -14.84 36.07
CA LEU A 252 -12.48 -13.88 35.16
C LEU A 252 -13.42 -13.38 34.04
N ASP A 253 -14.60 -13.96 33.90
CA ASP A 253 -15.53 -13.67 32.76
C ASP A 253 -15.91 -12.20 32.68
N HIS A 254 -15.95 -11.48 33.79
CA HIS A 254 -16.25 -10.05 33.82
C HIS A 254 -15.08 -9.12 33.41
N LEU A 255 -13.83 -9.65 33.40
CA LEU A 255 -12.61 -8.91 32.99
C LEU A 255 -12.27 -9.13 31.51
N VAL A 256 -12.77 -10.21 30.91
CA VAL A 256 -12.48 -10.56 29.52
C VAL A 256 -13.53 -10.01 28.56
N VAL A 257 -13.08 -9.57 27.41
CA VAL A 257 -13.94 -9.04 26.32
C VAL A 257 -14.59 -10.18 25.53
N THR A 258 -13.88 -11.32 25.43
CA THR A 258 -14.33 -12.51 24.70
C THR A 258 -14.15 -13.74 25.58
N HIS A 259 -15.00 -14.76 25.38
CA HIS A 259 -14.80 -16.03 26.09
C HIS A 259 -13.39 -16.58 25.86
N PRO A 260 -12.78 -17.19 26.90
CA PRO A 260 -11.45 -17.78 26.80
C PRO A 260 -11.34 -18.76 25.63
N VAL A 261 -10.36 -18.55 24.75
CA VAL A 261 -10.16 -19.41 23.57
C VAL A 261 -9.08 -20.46 23.87
N PRO A 262 -9.44 -21.77 23.87
CA PRO A 262 -8.46 -22.81 24.09
C PRO A 262 -7.53 -22.98 22.89
N ARG A 263 -6.20 -23.01 23.16
CA ARG A 263 -5.14 -23.31 22.19
C ARG A 263 -4.25 -24.44 22.73
N GLY A 264 -4.70 -25.69 22.54
CA GLY A 264 -4.03 -26.87 23.14
C GLY A 264 -4.11 -26.84 24.66
N GLU A 265 -2.95 -26.87 25.34
CA GLU A 265 -2.85 -26.78 26.82
C GLU A 265 -2.89 -25.33 27.35
N ARG A 266 -3.05 -24.34 26.45
CA ARG A 266 -3.06 -22.92 26.80
C ARG A 266 -4.46 -22.34 26.59
N LEU A 267 -4.75 -21.25 27.31
CA LEU A 267 -5.92 -20.41 27.14
C LEU A 267 -5.46 -19.02 26.70
N LEU A 268 -6.15 -18.47 25.70
CA LEU A 268 -6.03 -17.09 25.29
C LEU A 268 -7.18 -16.30 25.91
N LEU A 269 -6.83 -15.30 26.70
CA LEU A 269 -7.76 -14.34 27.31
C LEU A 269 -7.57 -12.98 26.64
N THR A 270 -8.65 -12.25 26.43
CA THR A 270 -8.59 -10.91 25.86
C THR A 270 -9.21 -9.93 26.85
N VAL A 271 -8.46 -8.96 27.33
CA VAL A 271 -8.92 -7.92 28.26
C VAL A 271 -9.01 -6.56 27.58
N LYS A 272 -9.87 -5.71 28.11
CA LYS A 272 -10.25 -4.43 27.48
C LYS A 272 -9.15 -3.38 27.56
N ASP A 273 -8.46 -3.28 28.70
CA ASP A 273 -7.53 -2.19 28.99
C ASP A 273 -6.49 -2.61 30.03
N GLU A 274 -5.55 -1.71 30.33
CA GLU A 274 -4.48 -1.96 31.33
C GLU A 274 -5.02 -2.13 32.75
N GLY A 275 -6.17 -1.54 33.09
CA GLY A 275 -6.78 -1.71 34.40
C GLY A 275 -7.30 -3.13 34.58
N ALA A 276 -8.05 -3.64 33.58
CA ALA A 276 -8.52 -5.01 33.54
C ALA A 276 -7.35 -6.01 33.48
N LEU A 277 -6.26 -5.67 32.78
CA LEU A 277 -5.03 -6.47 32.76
C LEU A 277 -4.44 -6.61 34.16
N THR A 278 -4.31 -5.50 34.89
CA THR A 278 -3.69 -5.49 36.23
C THR A 278 -4.49 -6.37 37.19
N GLU A 279 -5.82 -6.26 37.18
CA GLU A 279 -6.69 -7.11 37.99
C GLU A 279 -6.63 -8.57 37.59
N LEU A 280 -6.63 -8.86 36.27
CA LEU A 280 -6.46 -10.21 35.73
C LEU A 280 -5.16 -10.85 36.21
N LEU A 281 -4.03 -10.11 36.09
CA LEU A 281 -2.72 -10.61 36.46
C LEU A 281 -2.64 -10.93 37.97
N ALA A 282 -3.22 -10.09 38.82
CA ALA A 282 -3.25 -10.34 40.27
C ALA A 282 -3.96 -11.66 40.57
N ARG A 283 -5.14 -11.93 39.99
CA ARG A 283 -5.92 -13.15 40.19
C ARG A 283 -5.22 -14.41 39.62
N LEU A 284 -4.58 -14.25 38.44
CA LEU A 284 -3.85 -15.35 37.81
C LEU A 284 -2.61 -15.78 38.66
N LEU A 285 -1.91 -14.81 39.24
CA LEU A 285 -0.75 -15.07 40.09
C LEU A 285 -1.19 -15.76 41.40
N ASP A 286 -2.29 -15.31 42.02
CA ASP A 286 -2.85 -15.96 43.21
C ASP A 286 -3.30 -17.41 42.91
N GLY A 287 -3.86 -17.63 41.72
CA GLY A 287 -4.24 -18.97 41.22
C GLY A 287 -3.08 -19.81 40.71
N LYS A 288 -1.81 -19.35 40.83
CA LYS A 288 -0.58 -20.02 40.35
C LYS A 288 -0.60 -20.37 38.86
N ALA A 289 -1.31 -19.60 38.06
CA ALA A 289 -1.32 -19.74 36.61
C ALA A 289 0.05 -19.39 36.00
N ILE A 290 0.40 -20.06 34.93
CA ILE A 290 1.61 -19.73 34.16
C ILE A 290 1.22 -18.75 33.05
N ILE A 291 1.83 -17.58 33.06
CA ILE A 291 1.66 -16.55 32.01
C ILE A 291 2.76 -16.78 30.98
N HIS A 292 2.38 -17.04 29.71
CA HIS A 292 3.31 -17.27 28.61
C HIS A 292 3.59 -16.01 27.80
N ALA A 293 2.56 -15.17 27.58
CA ALA A 293 2.68 -13.95 26.81
C ALA A 293 1.61 -12.94 27.23
N ILE A 294 1.97 -11.68 27.14
CA ILE A 294 1.04 -10.53 27.20
C ILE A 294 1.33 -9.70 25.97
N ALA A 295 0.35 -9.57 25.09
CA ALA A 295 0.48 -8.85 23.84
C ALA A 295 -0.63 -7.81 23.71
N PRO A 296 -0.30 -6.50 23.66
CA PRO A 296 -1.29 -5.50 23.34
C PRO A 296 -1.76 -5.71 21.89
N HIS A 297 -3.06 -5.90 21.73
CA HIS A 297 -3.70 -5.92 20.42
C HIS A 297 -4.05 -4.48 20.05
N ARG A 298 -3.29 -3.94 19.09
CA ARG A 298 -3.57 -2.64 18.49
C ARG A 298 -4.54 -2.85 17.33
N GLU A 299 -5.41 -1.88 17.11
CA GLU A 299 -6.26 -1.93 15.93
C GLU A 299 -5.37 -2.00 14.68
N SER A 300 -5.55 -3.04 13.88
CA SER A 300 -4.87 -3.17 12.59
C SER A 300 -5.50 -2.21 11.57
N LEU A 301 -4.74 -1.85 10.53
CA LEU A 301 -5.27 -1.09 9.41
C LEU A 301 -6.45 -1.85 8.75
N GLU A 302 -6.49 -3.18 8.86
CA GLU A 302 -7.59 -4.02 8.39
C GLU A 302 -8.88 -3.78 9.18
N GLU A 303 -8.81 -3.75 10.51
CA GLU A 303 -9.96 -3.46 11.38
C GLU A 303 -10.44 -2.02 11.17
N TYR A 304 -9.48 -1.07 11.07
CA TYR A 304 -9.77 0.31 10.71
C TYR A 304 -10.51 0.39 9.36
N PHE A 305 -10.02 -0.34 8.35
CA PHE A 305 -10.61 -0.42 7.03
C PHE A 305 -12.02 -1.02 7.07
N ILE A 306 -12.21 -2.17 7.72
CA ILE A 306 -13.53 -2.84 7.85
C ILE A 306 -14.55 -1.89 8.50
N ARG A 307 -14.18 -1.19 9.56
CA ARG A 307 -15.05 -0.24 10.27
C ARG A 307 -15.53 0.92 9.39
N HIS A 308 -14.68 1.37 8.44
CA HIS A 308 -15.00 2.48 7.54
C HIS A 308 -15.62 2.04 6.22
N VAL A 309 -15.53 0.76 5.86
CA VAL A 309 -16.07 0.18 4.62
C VAL A 309 -17.47 -0.40 4.81
N GLN A 310 -17.77 -0.92 6.01
CA GLN A 310 -19.14 -1.38 6.29
C GLN A 310 -20.08 -0.17 6.38
N PRO A 311 -21.17 -0.12 5.59
CA PRO A 311 -22.18 0.92 5.76
C PRO A 311 -22.72 0.84 7.19
N ARG A 312 -22.86 2.00 7.87
CA ARG A 312 -23.53 2.12 9.17
C ARG A 312 -25.03 1.76 9.15
N ASP A 313 -25.55 1.26 8.02
CA ASP A 313 -26.99 1.00 7.76
C ASP A 313 -27.27 -0.50 7.57
N ALA A 314 -26.74 -1.35 8.45
CA ALA A 314 -27.15 -2.76 8.56
C ALA A 314 -27.44 -3.11 10.04
N LEU A 315 -28.35 -2.36 10.67
CA LEU A 315 -29.09 -2.74 11.87
C LEU A 315 -30.51 -2.23 11.75
#